data_056766d99b420e9bc94e066aae1a8047
#
_entry.id   056766d99b420e9bc94e066aae1a8047
#
_cell.length_a   1.000
_cell.length_b   1.000
_cell.length_c   1.000
_cell.angle_alpha   90.00
_cell.angle_beta   90.00
_cell.angle_gamma   90.00
#
_symmetry.space_group_name_H-M   'P 1'
#
loop_
_entity.id
_entity.type
_entity.pdbx_description
1 polymer ?
#
loop_
_entity_poly.entity_id
_entity_poly.type
_entity_poly.pdbx_seq_one_letter_code
_entity_poly.pdbx_strand_id
1 'polypeptide(L)'
;MKENNLFILTSERVLDILPAINTVDLFIVDEFYKISNKKKDERVSHLNIAFYKVMLKNPQLLLLTPNIDDINQEFIEKYHLEFFKTDYSLVNQKSEKIDSSAKKCAWNKNNDQEKRQQLFELLNELTDKSEPTIVYVKSPPQAEELAKEYIKSLDIIEEKKFPIFEWIDENISDQWQLKKYLRAGIGLHNGQYPRHIVNSQLEYFNNGNLNVIFATTSLIEGVNTVAKNIVIYDMHKGNPKITYFDFNNIKGRAGRMMKYYTGNIYYFDEPPKKIDETLDIPIVEQDEELQSEILVNLETKDIKEERKSDYQKLIENLPDDLLEIFKANYFSVEKQTKLYLHLKDNPGVLNSLLWSTTTPTYEILSNTLGVINNILDGNKSTYHKALAYKCISVSHNSLKEVIVKEIESKKEFLAKKGKDKTEEEIINLSISDILSFIKNKAKYEIPKKLSVLESIVNYLSSGGKADYSSFIAILENEGVDEKISILLDYGVPSSALKKLKNLPNDNSLAYVKHNLQQFKLSEYEKTILEKAL
;
A
#
# COMPACT_ATOMS: atom_id res chain seq x y z
N MET A 1 3.04 22.59 -21.71
CA MET A 1 3.53 22.76 -20.32
C MET A 1 4.04 24.19 -20.16
N LYS A 2 4.01 24.73 -18.93
CA LYS A 2 4.64 26.02 -18.63
C LYS A 2 6.17 25.86 -18.67
N GLU A 3 6.94 26.95 -18.74
CA GLU A 3 8.41 26.88 -18.81
C GLU A 3 9.05 26.15 -17.62
N ASN A 4 8.47 26.27 -16.42
CA ASN A 4 8.94 25.56 -15.21
C ASN A 4 7.79 24.72 -14.62
N ASN A 5 8.01 23.44 -14.43
CA ASN A 5 7.05 22.52 -13.86
C ASN A 5 7.70 21.72 -12.72
N LEU A 6 6.97 21.54 -11.63
CA LEU A 6 7.32 20.62 -10.53
C LEU A 6 6.32 19.48 -10.54
N PHE A 7 6.83 18.25 -10.61
CA PHE A 7 6.04 17.02 -10.54
C PHE A 7 6.37 16.28 -9.24
N ILE A 8 5.35 15.87 -8.48
CA ILE A 8 5.48 15.00 -7.31
C ILE A 8 4.65 13.76 -7.61
N LEU A 9 5.31 12.65 -7.91
CA LEU A 9 4.67 11.48 -8.52
C LEU A 9 5.20 10.18 -7.91
N THR A 10 4.42 9.11 -8.03
CA THR A 10 4.90 7.74 -7.85
C THR A 10 5.64 7.26 -9.10
N SER A 11 6.42 6.18 -8.99
CA SER A 11 7.17 5.62 -10.11
C SER A 11 6.28 5.25 -11.30
N GLU A 12 5.09 4.72 -11.06
CA GLU A 12 4.12 4.37 -12.08
C GLU A 12 3.68 5.61 -12.87
N ARG A 13 3.29 6.67 -12.17
CA ARG A 13 2.88 7.93 -12.79
C ARG A 13 4.03 8.66 -13.51
N VAL A 14 5.26 8.48 -13.05
CA VAL A 14 6.45 8.96 -13.78
C VAL A 14 6.51 8.29 -15.15
N LEU A 15 6.33 6.97 -15.22
CA LEU A 15 6.36 6.23 -16.48
C LEU A 15 5.27 6.68 -17.45
N ASP A 16 4.08 7.02 -16.95
CA ASP A 16 2.95 7.49 -17.77
C ASP A 16 3.22 8.86 -18.41
N ILE A 17 3.81 9.81 -17.65
CA ILE A 17 4.01 11.18 -18.13
C ILE A 17 5.34 11.41 -18.83
N LEU A 18 6.35 10.56 -18.58
CA LEU A 18 7.71 10.74 -19.07
C LEU A 18 7.82 10.88 -20.61
N PRO A 19 7.00 10.19 -21.43
CA PRO A 19 6.99 10.40 -22.88
C PRO A 19 6.63 11.83 -23.31
N ALA A 20 5.87 12.57 -22.49
CA ALA A 20 5.48 13.95 -22.76
C ALA A 20 6.48 14.99 -22.21
N ILE A 21 7.51 14.56 -21.49
CA ILE A 21 8.54 15.43 -20.88
C ILE A 21 9.81 15.36 -21.73
N ASN A 22 10.23 16.48 -22.30
CA ASN A 22 11.43 16.53 -23.13
C ASN A 22 12.72 16.53 -22.30
N THR A 23 12.79 17.38 -21.27
CA THR A 23 13.97 17.57 -20.41
C THR A 23 13.59 17.47 -18.95
N VAL A 24 14.53 17.00 -18.15
CA VAL A 24 14.43 16.96 -16.68
C VAL A 24 15.72 17.61 -16.14
N ASP A 25 15.60 18.75 -15.47
CA ASP A 25 16.75 19.47 -14.94
C ASP A 25 17.20 18.88 -13.59
N LEU A 26 16.24 18.51 -12.74
CA LEU A 26 16.49 17.96 -11.40
C LEU A 26 15.57 16.77 -11.16
N PHE A 27 16.16 15.66 -10.72
CA PHE A 27 15.44 14.45 -10.31
C PHE A 27 15.74 14.13 -8.84
N ILE A 28 14.69 14.15 -8.01
CA ILE A 28 14.79 13.82 -6.59
C ILE A 28 14.05 12.52 -6.34
N VAL A 29 14.71 11.56 -5.69
CA VAL A 29 14.08 10.31 -5.26
C VAL A 29 14.16 10.22 -3.74
N ASP A 30 13.01 10.32 -3.09
CA ASP A 30 12.88 10.09 -1.65
C ASP A 30 12.67 8.59 -1.37
N GLU A 31 13.14 8.13 -0.22
CA GLU A 31 13.13 6.73 0.16
C GLU A 31 13.79 5.81 -0.89
N PHE A 32 14.91 6.26 -1.46
CA PHE A 32 15.60 5.58 -2.57
C PHE A 32 15.96 4.12 -2.26
N TYR A 33 16.10 3.74 -1.01
CA TYR A 33 16.32 2.34 -0.61
C TYR A 33 15.27 1.35 -1.14
N LYS A 34 14.10 1.85 -1.58
CA LYS A 34 13.04 1.03 -2.17
C LYS A 34 13.39 0.49 -3.56
N ILE A 35 14.47 0.95 -4.18
CA ILE A 35 14.95 0.43 -5.47
C ILE A 35 15.50 -0.99 -5.37
N SER A 36 15.88 -1.43 -4.18
CA SER A 36 16.54 -2.70 -3.89
C SER A 36 15.63 -3.92 -4.09
N ASN A 37 16.14 -4.95 -4.75
CA ASN A 37 15.46 -6.25 -4.92
C ASN A 37 15.21 -6.98 -3.57
N LYS A 38 16.03 -6.72 -2.56
CA LYS A 38 15.87 -7.32 -1.22
C LYS A 38 14.53 -6.98 -0.57
N LYS A 39 13.88 -5.92 -1.03
CA LYS A 39 12.58 -5.49 -0.47
C LYS A 39 11.39 -6.34 -0.93
N LYS A 40 11.51 -7.13 -2.00
CA LYS A 40 10.46 -8.00 -2.57
C LYS A 40 9.11 -7.29 -2.77
N ASP A 41 9.14 -5.99 -3.10
CA ASP A 41 7.96 -5.19 -3.43
C ASP A 41 7.74 -5.26 -4.95
N GLU A 42 6.50 -5.50 -5.39
CA GLU A 42 6.16 -5.53 -6.83
C GLU A 42 6.45 -4.20 -7.53
N ARG A 43 6.53 -3.10 -6.78
CA ARG A 43 6.86 -1.76 -7.30
C ARG A 43 8.35 -1.56 -7.56
N VAL A 44 9.21 -2.48 -7.11
CA VAL A 44 10.65 -2.41 -7.35
C VAL A 44 10.95 -2.33 -8.85
N SER A 45 10.30 -3.14 -9.68
CA SER A 45 10.46 -3.08 -11.14
C SER A 45 10.09 -1.70 -11.70
N HIS A 46 8.94 -1.13 -11.29
CA HIS A 46 8.52 0.19 -11.76
C HIS A 46 9.48 1.29 -11.33
N LEU A 47 9.98 1.25 -10.10
CA LEU A 47 10.94 2.25 -9.61
C LEU A 47 12.27 2.16 -10.35
N ASN A 48 12.78 0.95 -10.58
CA ASN A 48 14.01 0.73 -11.35
C ASN A 48 13.86 1.24 -12.79
N ILE A 49 12.77 0.90 -13.47
CA ILE A 49 12.52 1.32 -14.86
C ILE A 49 12.30 2.83 -14.95
N ALA A 50 11.52 3.42 -14.02
CA ALA A 50 11.30 4.86 -13.98
C ALA A 50 12.61 5.62 -13.73
N PHE A 51 13.40 5.16 -12.75
CA PHE A 51 14.71 5.73 -12.46
C PHE A 51 15.61 5.68 -13.71
N TYR A 52 15.75 4.50 -14.32
CA TYR A 52 16.57 4.33 -15.52
C TYR A 52 16.12 5.27 -16.67
N LYS A 53 14.82 5.28 -16.99
CA LYS A 53 14.29 6.11 -18.09
C LYS A 53 14.42 7.62 -17.82
N VAL A 54 14.30 8.08 -16.57
CA VAL A 54 14.55 9.49 -16.24
C VAL A 54 16.05 9.81 -16.37
N MET A 55 16.93 8.91 -15.92
CA MET A 55 18.39 9.11 -16.03
C MET A 55 18.89 9.16 -17.48
N LEU A 56 18.20 8.57 -18.45
CA LEU A 56 18.50 8.76 -19.88
C LEU A 56 18.36 10.22 -20.34
N LYS A 57 17.65 11.08 -19.57
CA LYS A 57 17.54 12.53 -19.84
C LYS A 57 18.62 13.37 -19.16
N ASN A 58 19.56 12.71 -18.47
CA ASN A 58 20.73 13.31 -17.82
C ASN A 58 20.42 14.46 -16.84
N PRO A 59 19.48 14.29 -15.90
CA PRO A 59 19.17 15.30 -14.89
C PRO A 59 20.26 15.41 -13.84
N GLN A 60 20.29 16.54 -13.11
CA GLN A 60 20.94 16.56 -11.80
C GLN A 60 20.19 15.64 -10.84
N LEU A 61 20.91 14.81 -10.08
CA LEU A 61 20.31 13.75 -9.23
C LEU A 61 20.50 14.05 -7.74
N LEU A 62 19.40 13.88 -6.97
CA LEU A 62 19.43 13.90 -5.52
C LEU A 62 18.68 12.67 -4.98
N LEU A 63 19.40 11.81 -4.27
CA LEU A 63 18.85 10.59 -3.66
C LEU A 63 18.82 10.72 -2.15
N LEU A 64 17.66 10.45 -1.56
CA LEU A 64 17.44 10.53 -0.12
C LEU A 64 17.09 9.14 0.42
N THR A 65 17.80 8.73 1.47
CA THR A 65 17.61 7.41 2.08
C THR A 65 17.97 7.42 3.56
N PRO A 66 17.18 6.77 4.43
CA PRO A 66 17.54 6.59 5.82
C PRO A 66 18.42 5.35 6.02
N ASN A 67 19.25 5.36 7.07
CA ASN A 67 19.89 4.16 7.65
C ASN A 67 20.63 3.24 6.67
N ILE A 68 21.28 3.79 5.65
CA ILE A 68 22.17 3.04 4.74
C ILE A 68 23.61 3.36 5.09
N ASP A 69 24.46 2.35 5.10
CA ASP A 69 25.87 2.49 5.43
C ASP A 69 26.72 2.76 4.19
N ASP A 70 26.34 2.20 3.04
CA ASP A 70 27.02 2.36 1.76
C ASP A 70 26.07 2.10 0.60
N ILE A 71 26.50 2.44 -0.60
CA ILE A 71 25.78 2.19 -1.85
C ILE A 71 26.75 1.53 -2.86
N ASN A 72 26.20 0.74 -3.77
CA ASN A 72 26.98 0.05 -4.80
C ASN A 72 27.95 1.01 -5.51
N GLN A 73 29.26 0.68 -5.53
CA GLN A 73 30.32 1.53 -6.05
C GLN A 73 30.18 1.78 -7.57
N GLU A 74 29.80 0.76 -8.34
CA GLU A 74 29.56 0.88 -9.78
C GLU A 74 28.46 1.91 -10.07
N PHE A 75 27.43 1.99 -9.22
CA PHE A 75 26.37 2.98 -9.33
C PHE A 75 26.87 4.40 -9.06
N ILE A 76 27.71 4.59 -8.05
CA ILE A 76 28.35 5.88 -7.74
C ILE A 76 29.18 6.36 -8.94
N GLU A 77 30.00 5.49 -9.49
CA GLU A 77 30.86 5.79 -10.64
C GLU A 77 30.06 6.09 -11.91
N LYS A 78 29.04 5.27 -12.20
CA LYS A 78 28.19 5.42 -13.39
C LYS A 78 27.46 6.76 -13.44
N TYR A 79 26.98 7.26 -12.31
CA TYR A 79 26.20 8.50 -12.23
C TYR A 79 26.96 9.67 -11.59
N HIS A 80 28.27 9.52 -11.35
CA HIS A 80 29.15 10.55 -10.76
C HIS A 80 28.60 11.13 -9.46
N LEU A 81 28.21 10.24 -8.53
CA LEU A 81 27.58 10.61 -7.28
C LEU A 81 28.59 10.81 -6.16
N GLU A 82 28.25 11.66 -5.21
CA GLU A 82 28.90 11.75 -3.91
C GLU A 82 27.97 11.17 -2.85
N PHE A 83 28.47 10.18 -2.09
CA PHE A 83 27.73 9.60 -0.97
C PHE A 83 28.05 10.35 0.32
N PHE A 84 27.03 11.02 0.87
CA PHE A 84 27.16 11.74 2.13
C PHE A 84 26.36 11.04 3.23
N LYS A 85 27.06 10.50 4.21
CA LYS A 85 26.47 9.90 5.41
C LYS A 85 26.56 10.84 6.58
N THR A 86 25.46 11.02 7.30
CA THR A 86 25.40 11.82 8.52
C THR A 86 24.79 11.04 9.67
N ASP A 87 25.44 11.11 10.82
CA ASP A 87 24.93 10.58 12.09
C ASP A 87 24.18 11.66 12.89
N TYR A 88 23.99 12.85 12.31
CA TYR A 88 23.31 13.94 12.97
C TYR A 88 21.84 13.61 13.18
N SER A 89 21.42 13.67 14.45
CA SER A 89 20.02 13.51 14.85
C SER A 89 19.49 14.78 15.49
N LEU A 90 18.34 15.24 14.99
CA LEU A 90 17.62 16.40 15.55
C LEU A 90 16.97 16.10 16.91
N VAL A 91 16.88 14.84 17.30
CA VAL A 91 16.20 14.35 18.49
C VAL A 91 17.07 13.33 19.20
N ASN A 92 17.25 13.52 20.51
CA ASN A 92 17.90 12.52 21.35
C ASN A 92 17.00 11.31 21.54
N GLN A 93 17.57 10.12 21.53
CA GLN A 93 16.83 8.88 21.72
C GLN A 93 17.37 8.13 22.96
N LYS A 94 16.46 7.77 23.86
CA LYS A 94 16.74 6.90 24.99
C LYS A 94 16.11 5.55 24.76
N SER A 95 16.90 4.49 24.83
CA SER A 95 16.42 3.11 24.61
C SER A 95 16.48 2.33 25.91
N GLU A 96 15.38 1.68 26.25
CA GLU A 96 15.23 0.88 27.48
C GLU A 96 14.65 -0.49 27.13
N LYS A 97 15.28 -1.54 27.64
CA LYS A 97 14.79 -2.89 27.55
C LYS A 97 13.89 -3.18 28.72
N ILE A 98 12.68 -3.66 28.45
CA ILE A 98 11.76 -4.14 29.47
C ILE A 98 12.05 -5.61 29.70
N ASP A 99 12.58 -5.93 30.87
CA ASP A 99 12.85 -7.31 31.24
C ASP A 99 11.53 -8.04 31.58
N SER A 100 11.04 -8.81 30.62
CA SER A 100 10.06 -9.84 30.94
C SER A 100 10.79 -10.99 31.62
N SER A 101 10.73 -11.06 32.93
CA SER A 101 11.51 -11.98 33.77
C SER A 101 11.11 -13.45 33.64
N ALA A 102 10.19 -13.78 32.77
CA ALA A 102 9.79 -15.14 32.47
C ALA A 102 10.92 -15.91 31.78
N LYS A 103 11.47 -16.90 32.47
CA LYS A 103 12.48 -17.82 31.93
C LYS A 103 12.01 -18.33 30.57
N LYS A 104 12.88 -18.17 29.55
CA LYS A 104 12.67 -18.60 28.17
C LYS A 104 12.36 -20.11 28.07
N CYS A 105 11.11 -20.48 28.25
CA CYS A 105 10.59 -21.76 27.81
C CYS A 105 9.78 -21.51 26.55
N ALA A 106 10.25 -21.98 25.41
CA ALA A 106 9.75 -21.73 24.06
C ALA A 106 8.26 -22.10 23.82
N TRP A 107 7.56 -22.66 24.82
CA TRP A 107 6.20 -23.20 24.75
C TRP A 107 5.27 -22.72 25.87
N ASN A 108 5.63 -21.66 26.62
CA ASN A 108 4.88 -21.28 27.83
C ASN A 108 3.92 -20.12 27.54
N LYS A 109 2.60 -20.38 27.54
CA LYS A 109 1.53 -19.36 27.47
C LYS A 109 1.66 -18.27 28.55
N ASN A 110 2.33 -18.56 29.65
CA ASN A 110 2.55 -17.63 30.77
C ASN A 110 3.49 -16.47 30.36
N ASN A 111 4.47 -16.69 29.47
CA ASN A 111 5.39 -15.64 29.02
C ASN A 111 4.69 -14.54 28.21
N ASP A 112 3.73 -14.90 27.36
CA ASP A 112 3.01 -13.93 26.54
C ASP A 112 2.06 -13.10 27.41
N GLN A 113 1.45 -13.70 28.41
CA GLN A 113 0.55 -13.01 29.34
C GLN A 113 1.30 -11.98 30.21
N GLU A 114 2.48 -12.35 30.74
CA GLU A 114 3.32 -11.43 31.52
C GLU A 114 3.82 -10.25 30.66
N LYS A 115 4.27 -10.53 29.43
CA LYS A 115 4.68 -9.50 28.47
C LYS A 115 3.54 -8.52 28.17
N ARG A 116 2.30 -9.00 28.03
CA ARG A 116 1.11 -8.16 27.83
C ARG A 116 0.81 -7.32 29.06
N GLN A 117 0.90 -7.89 30.24
CA GLN A 117 0.68 -7.15 31.48
C GLN A 117 1.69 -6.02 31.63
N GLN A 118 2.97 -6.27 31.43
CA GLN A 118 4.02 -5.24 31.48
C GLN A 118 3.81 -4.14 30.41
N LEU A 119 3.38 -4.53 29.20
CA LEU A 119 2.99 -3.56 28.19
C LEU A 119 1.87 -2.64 28.70
N PHE A 120 0.81 -3.20 29.28
CA PHE A 120 -0.34 -2.42 29.73
C PHE A 120 -0.01 -1.51 30.92
N GLU A 121 0.80 -1.99 31.86
CA GLU A 121 1.33 -1.18 32.97
C GLU A 121 2.14 0.02 32.44
N LEU A 122 3.05 -0.22 31.48
CA LEU A 122 3.81 0.86 30.83
C LEU A 122 2.89 1.83 30.09
N LEU A 123 1.91 1.35 29.33
CA LEU A 123 0.99 2.22 28.59
C LEU A 123 0.14 3.09 29.54
N ASN A 124 -0.29 2.56 30.68
CA ASN A 124 -1.01 3.32 31.69
C ASN A 124 -0.12 4.42 32.26
N GLU A 125 1.12 4.10 32.65
CA GLU A 125 2.07 5.10 33.16
C GLU A 125 2.33 6.24 32.14
N LEU A 126 2.52 5.89 30.85
CA LEU A 126 2.77 6.87 29.79
C LEU A 126 1.52 7.72 29.47
N THR A 127 0.33 7.11 29.55
CA THR A 127 -0.96 7.79 29.36
C THR A 127 -1.23 8.77 30.49
N ASP A 128 -0.98 8.40 31.74
CA ASP A 128 -1.11 9.29 32.91
C ASP A 128 -0.21 10.52 32.81
N LYS A 129 0.95 10.36 32.17
CA LYS A 129 1.87 11.47 31.84
C LYS A 129 1.44 12.28 30.60
N SER A 130 0.35 11.92 29.95
CA SER A 130 -0.10 12.50 28.67
C SER A 130 0.98 12.41 27.57
N GLU A 131 1.72 11.31 27.52
CA GLU A 131 2.80 11.09 26.58
C GLU A 131 2.33 10.20 25.40
N PRO A 132 2.17 10.77 24.19
CA PRO A 132 1.68 10.01 23.04
C PRO A 132 2.64 8.88 22.69
N THR A 133 2.08 7.67 22.59
CA THR A 133 2.83 6.43 22.46
C THR A 133 2.38 5.63 21.23
N ILE A 134 3.34 5.17 20.42
CA ILE A 134 3.10 4.22 19.34
C ILE A 134 3.63 2.85 19.79
N VAL A 135 2.79 1.83 19.67
CA VAL A 135 3.16 0.43 19.93
C VAL A 135 3.32 -0.28 18.60
N TYR A 136 4.55 -0.66 18.27
CA TYR A 136 4.84 -1.47 17.10
C TYR A 136 4.51 -2.95 17.37
N VAL A 137 3.75 -3.55 16.47
CA VAL A 137 3.34 -4.96 16.49
C VAL A 137 3.54 -5.61 15.13
N LYS A 138 3.69 -6.94 15.10
CA LYS A 138 4.03 -7.68 13.87
C LYS A 138 2.92 -7.74 12.82
N SER A 139 1.64 -7.61 13.24
CA SER A 139 0.52 -7.81 12.33
C SER A 139 -0.75 -7.08 12.79
N PRO A 140 -1.68 -6.76 11.84
CA PRO A 140 -2.96 -6.16 12.18
C PRO A 140 -3.81 -6.97 13.18
N PRO A 141 -3.92 -8.31 13.08
CA PRO A 141 -4.64 -9.09 14.09
C PRO A 141 -4.05 -8.96 15.49
N GLN A 142 -2.72 -8.88 15.63
CA GLN A 142 -2.08 -8.66 16.93
C GLN A 142 -2.39 -7.26 17.47
N ALA A 143 -2.44 -6.24 16.60
CA ALA A 143 -2.83 -4.88 17.00
C ALA A 143 -4.25 -4.85 17.58
N GLU A 144 -5.19 -5.50 16.91
CA GLU A 144 -6.58 -5.59 17.38
C GLU A 144 -6.70 -6.38 18.70
N GLU A 145 -5.98 -7.49 18.82
CA GLU A 145 -5.97 -8.33 20.02
C GLU A 145 -5.46 -7.54 21.24
N LEU A 146 -4.29 -6.90 21.10
CA LEU A 146 -3.70 -6.10 22.17
C LEU A 146 -4.56 -4.89 22.54
N ALA A 147 -5.12 -4.18 21.56
CA ALA A 147 -6.03 -3.06 21.81
C ALA A 147 -7.29 -3.52 22.56
N LYS A 148 -7.87 -4.66 22.18
CA LYS A 148 -9.05 -5.25 22.83
C LYS A 148 -8.77 -5.63 24.28
N GLU A 149 -7.59 -6.20 24.55
CA GLU A 149 -7.17 -6.57 25.91
C GLU A 149 -6.81 -5.34 26.74
N TYR A 150 -6.11 -4.36 26.14
CA TYR A 150 -5.73 -3.12 26.82
C TYR A 150 -6.96 -2.34 27.31
N ILE A 151 -8.01 -2.23 26.48
CA ILE A 151 -9.26 -1.57 26.91
C ILE A 151 -9.87 -2.26 28.14
N LYS A 152 -9.80 -3.61 28.22
CA LYS A 152 -10.34 -4.35 29.37
C LYS A 152 -9.54 -4.13 30.65
N SER A 153 -8.28 -3.71 30.53
CA SER A 153 -7.42 -3.40 31.68
C SER A 153 -7.53 -1.96 32.17
N LEU A 154 -8.27 -1.09 31.47
CA LEU A 154 -8.51 0.29 31.88
C LEU A 154 -9.64 0.35 32.91
N ASP A 155 -9.38 0.93 34.08
CA ASP A 155 -10.35 1.11 35.16
C ASP A 155 -11.44 2.13 34.82
N ILE A 156 -11.06 3.20 34.12
CA ILE A 156 -11.95 4.29 33.71
C ILE A 156 -11.70 4.60 32.25
N ILE A 157 -12.77 4.64 31.44
CA ILE A 157 -12.72 5.06 30.06
C ILE A 157 -13.50 6.38 29.95
N GLU A 158 -12.79 7.48 29.69
CA GLU A 158 -13.42 8.70 29.26
C GLU A 158 -13.80 8.56 27.77
N GLU A 159 -15.11 8.43 27.51
CA GLU A 159 -15.59 8.22 26.14
C GLU A 159 -15.40 9.45 25.25
N LYS A 160 -14.52 9.34 24.28
CA LYS A 160 -14.25 10.37 23.27
C LYS A 160 -15.25 10.30 22.13
N LYS A 161 -15.59 11.45 21.57
CA LYS A 161 -16.48 11.58 20.40
C LYS A 161 -15.69 12.15 19.23
N PHE A 162 -15.84 11.54 18.05
CA PHE A 162 -15.16 11.97 16.84
C PHE A 162 -16.15 12.03 15.67
N PRO A 163 -16.04 13.03 14.77
CA PRO A 163 -16.89 13.13 13.58
C PRO A 163 -16.88 11.89 12.67
N ILE A 164 -15.78 11.13 12.66
CA ILE A 164 -15.65 9.90 11.89
C ILE A 164 -16.65 8.82 12.29
N PHE A 165 -17.25 8.86 13.51
CA PHE A 165 -18.16 7.81 13.97
C PHE A 165 -19.43 7.75 13.15
N GLU A 166 -20.03 8.90 12.86
CA GLU A 166 -21.22 8.98 11.99
C GLU A 166 -20.91 8.43 10.59
N TRP A 167 -19.76 8.83 10.04
CA TRP A 167 -19.31 8.31 8.75
C TRP A 167 -19.12 6.78 8.75
N ILE A 168 -18.53 6.21 9.81
CA ILE A 168 -18.38 4.76 9.97
C ILE A 168 -19.73 4.07 9.99
N ASP A 169 -20.70 4.60 10.74
CA ASP A 169 -22.05 4.03 10.86
C ASP A 169 -22.81 4.04 9.54
N GLU A 170 -22.64 5.11 8.76
CA GLU A 170 -23.27 5.26 7.46
C GLU A 170 -22.63 4.39 6.37
N ASN A 171 -21.29 4.29 6.35
CA ASN A 171 -20.55 3.78 5.21
C ASN A 171 -19.89 2.41 5.43
N ILE A 172 -19.73 1.96 6.67
CA ILE A 172 -19.10 0.68 7.01
C ILE A 172 -20.04 -0.17 7.88
N SER A 173 -20.04 0.04 9.19
CA SER A 173 -20.88 -0.66 10.15
C SER A 173 -20.85 0.06 11.51
N ASP A 174 -22.02 0.18 12.15
CA ASP A 174 -22.16 0.67 13.52
C ASP A 174 -21.50 -0.25 14.57
N GLN A 175 -21.29 -1.52 14.22
CA GLN A 175 -20.66 -2.54 15.07
C GLN A 175 -19.15 -2.68 14.88
N TRP A 176 -18.52 -1.86 14.03
CA TRP A 176 -17.08 -1.95 13.82
C TRP A 176 -16.29 -1.59 15.09
N GLN A 177 -15.44 -2.52 15.54
CA GLN A 177 -14.68 -2.38 16.79
C GLN A 177 -13.73 -1.17 16.81
N LEU A 178 -13.31 -0.66 15.66
CA LEU A 178 -12.49 0.55 15.59
C LEU A 178 -13.11 1.72 16.37
N LYS A 179 -14.47 1.87 16.35
CA LYS A 179 -15.15 2.91 17.13
C LYS A 179 -14.92 2.78 18.63
N LYS A 180 -14.94 1.53 19.13
CA LYS A 180 -14.72 1.23 20.55
C LYS A 180 -13.30 1.60 20.98
N TYR A 181 -12.31 1.30 20.12
CA TYR A 181 -10.93 1.66 20.39
C TYR A 181 -10.73 3.17 20.40
N LEU A 182 -11.24 3.87 19.39
CA LEU A 182 -11.15 5.32 19.31
C LEU A 182 -11.85 6.03 20.49
N ARG A 183 -13.02 5.55 20.95
CA ARG A 183 -13.69 6.06 22.16
C ARG A 183 -12.80 5.98 23.40
N ALA A 184 -12.01 4.91 23.50
CA ALA A 184 -11.06 4.71 24.60
C ALA A 184 -9.74 5.49 24.42
N GLY A 185 -9.60 6.34 23.39
CA GLY A 185 -8.37 7.05 23.11
C GLY A 185 -7.26 6.21 22.49
N ILE A 186 -7.63 5.07 21.87
CA ILE A 186 -6.71 4.11 21.27
C ILE A 186 -6.93 4.09 19.76
N GLY A 187 -5.86 4.30 18.99
CA GLY A 187 -5.85 4.17 17.54
C GLY A 187 -5.31 2.80 17.08
N LEU A 188 -5.76 2.38 15.90
CA LEU A 188 -5.20 1.23 15.18
C LEU A 188 -4.69 1.71 13.82
N HIS A 189 -3.40 1.64 13.60
CA HIS A 189 -2.82 1.91 12.30
C HIS A 189 -2.57 0.61 11.54
N ASN A 190 -3.37 0.41 10.51
CA ASN A 190 -3.31 -0.76 9.65
C ASN A 190 -3.20 -0.31 8.19
N GLY A 191 -2.22 -0.85 7.47
CA GLY A 191 -2.02 -0.56 6.05
C GLY A 191 -3.21 -0.91 5.14
N GLN A 192 -4.19 -1.65 5.61
CA GLN A 192 -5.41 -2.00 4.87
C GLN A 192 -6.50 -0.91 4.95
N TYR A 193 -6.44 -0.03 5.94
CA TYR A 193 -7.46 1.00 6.11
C TYR A 193 -7.40 2.06 5.00
N PRO A 194 -8.55 2.61 4.59
CA PRO A 194 -8.61 3.77 3.71
C PRO A 194 -7.79 4.94 4.25
N ARG A 195 -7.20 5.71 3.34
CA ARG A 195 -6.27 6.79 3.70
C ARG A 195 -6.88 7.84 4.65
N HIS A 196 -8.15 8.19 4.44
CA HIS A 196 -8.84 9.14 5.31
C HIS A 196 -8.99 8.63 6.76
N ILE A 197 -9.25 7.34 6.97
CA ILE A 197 -9.34 6.74 8.32
C ILE A 197 -7.99 6.78 9.02
N VAL A 198 -6.92 6.46 8.28
CA VAL A 198 -5.55 6.53 8.78
C VAL A 198 -5.19 7.97 9.15
N ASN A 199 -5.38 8.91 8.23
CA ASN A 199 -5.06 10.32 8.43
C ASN A 199 -5.83 10.93 9.61
N SER A 200 -7.12 10.59 9.77
CA SER A 200 -7.92 11.07 10.90
C SER A 200 -7.41 10.55 12.23
N GLN A 201 -7.04 9.27 12.32
CA GLN A 201 -6.45 8.73 13.55
C GLN A 201 -5.13 9.41 13.91
N LEU A 202 -4.29 9.68 12.90
CA LEU A 202 -3.03 10.40 13.10
C LEU A 202 -3.26 11.86 13.54
N GLU A 203 -4.25 12.52 12.98
CA GLU A 203 -4.64 13.86 13.40
C GLU A 203 -5.13 13.86 14.85
N TYR A 204 -6.01 12.93 15.23
CA TYR A 204 -6.48 12.79 16.61
C TYR A 204 -5.32 12.51 17.57
N PHE A 205 -4.36 11.70 17.17
CA PHE A 205 -3.16 11.41 17.96
C PHE A 205 -2.25 12.64 18.08
N ASN A 206 -1.99 13.33 16.99
CA ASN A 206 -1.16 14.53 16.99
C ASN A 206 -1.76 15.69 17.82
N ASN A 207 -3.09 15.73 17.91
CA ASN A 207 -3.84 16.70 18.71
C ASN A 207 -4.04 16.26 20.18
N GLY A 208 -3.50 15.10 20.59
CA GLY A 208 -3.62 14.58 21.95
C GLY A 208 -4.98 13.95 22.28
N ASN A 209 -5.82 13.73 21.27
CA ASN A 209 -7.11 13.06 21.45
C ASN A 209 -6.99 11.51 21.50
N LEU A 210 -5.91 10.96 20.97
CA LEU A 210 -5.53 9.56 21.17
C LEU A 210 -4.21 9.50 21.94
N ASN A 211 -4.13 8.62 22.92
CA ASN A 211 -2.94 8.46 23.77
C ASN A 211 -2.00 7.38 23.21
N VAL A 212 -2.58 6.33 22.63
CA VAL A 212 -1.87 5.15 22.14
C VAL A 212 -2.31 4.82 20.72
N ILE A 213 -1.36 4.47 19.85
CA ILE A 213 -1.65 3.84 18.55
C ILE A 213 -0.92 2.51 18.48
N PHE A 214 -1.65 1.41 18.28
CA PHE A 214 -1.07 0.13 17.88
C PHE A 214 -0.87 0.12 16.37
N ALA A 215 0.35 -0.12 15.92
CA ALA A 215 0.73 0.03 14.53
C ALA A 215 1.62 -1.08 14.00
N THR A 216 1.47 -1.40 12.72
CA THR A 216 2.39 -2.27 11.97
C THR A 216 3.42 -1.43 11.21
N THR A 217 4.28 -2.08 10.43
CA THR A 217 5.31 -1.41 9.60
C THR A 217 4.77 -0.32 8.67
N SER A 218 3.50 -0.38 8.29
CA SER A 218 2.87 0.64 7.44
C SER A 218 2.83 2.05 8.05
N LEU A 219 2.92 2.19 9.38
CA LEU A 219 3.07 3.49 10.04
C LEU A 219 4.50 4.03 9.93
N ILE A 220 5.48 3.14 9.76
CA ILE A 220 6.90 3.49 9.77
C ILE A 220 7.28 4.17 8.47
N GLU A 221 6.59 3.83 7.38
CA GLU A 221 6.85 4.34 6.03
C GLU A 221 5.97 5.55 5.70
N GLY A 222 6.58 6.73 5.52
CA GLY A 222 5.94 7.90 4.94
C GLY A 222 4.94 8.68 5.82
N VAL A 223 4.82 8.38 7.13
CA VAL A 223 3.86 9.07 8.00
C VAL A 223 4.54 10.01 8.99
N ASN A 224 4.10 11.26 9.02
CA ASN A 224 4.61 12.27 9.92
C ASN A 224 3.84 12.25 11.25
N THR A 225 4.26 11.43 12.21
CA THR A 225 3.67 11.31 13.54
C THR A 225 4.48 12.02 14.61
N VAL A 226 3.81 12.46 15.66
CA VAL A 226 4.42 13.11 16.82
C VAL A 226 4.31 12.17 18.03
N ALA A 227 5.06 11.07 18.02
CA ALA A 227 5.15 10.19 19.16
C ALA A 227 6.32 10.62 20.07
N LYS A 228 6.09 10.71 21.38
CA LYS A 228 7.17 10.84 22.36
C LYS A 228 7.80 9.47 22.61
N ASN A 229 6.97 8.43 22.66
CA ASN A 229 7.38 7.09 23.00
C ASN A 229 7.08 6.11 21.87
N ILE A 230 8.02 5.20 21.61
CA ILE A 230 7.84 4.04 20.77
C ILE A 230 8.03 2.79 21.64
N VAL A 231 7.05 1.91 21.62
CA VAL A 231 7.15 0.58 22.27
C VAL A 231 7.24 -0.47 21.17
N ILE A 232 8.35 -1.17 21.08
CA ILE A 232 8.55 -2.27 20.14
C ILE A 232 8.15 -3.57 20.84
N TYR A 233 6.89 -3.98 20.64
CA TYR A 233 6.35 -5.17 21.31
C TYR A 233 6.84 -6.46 20.66
N ASP A 234 7.07 -6.49 19.35
CA ASP A 234 7.48 -7.69 18.62
C ASP A 234 8.62 -7.36 17.64
N MET A 235 9.61 -8.26 17.53
CA MET A 235 10.74 -8.13 16.60
C MET A 235 10.47 -8.86 15.27
N HIS A 236 9.21 -8.94 14.84
CA HIS A 236 8.82 -9.55 13.57
C HIS A 236 8.00 -8.59 12.70
N LYS A 237 8.05 -8.81 11.39
CA LYS A 237 7.19 -8.18 10.37
C LYS A 237 6.36 -9.30 9.71
N GLY A 238 5.19 -9.58 10.27
CA GLY A 238 4.48 -10.82 9.96
C GLY A 238 5.26 -12.03 10.49
N ASN A 239 5.71 -12.90 9.61
CA ASN A 239 6.50 -14.08 9.98
C ASN A 239 8.02 -13.83 10.07
N PRO A 240 8.68 -13.07 9.15
CA PRO A 240 10.12 -12.81 9.25
C PRO A 240 10.45 -11.85 10.38
N LYS A 241 11.66 -12.00 10.93
CA LYS A 241 12.21 -11.01 11.87
C LYS A 241 12.48 -9.69 11.16
N ILE A 242 12.32 -8.58 11.90
CA ILE A 242 12.72 -7.26 11.40
C ILE A 242 14.24 -7.19 11.23
N THR A 243 14.67 -6.47 10.20
CA THR A 243 16.08 -6.17 9.98
C THR A 243 16.56 -5.06 10.92
N TYR A 244 17.88 -4.84 10.99
CA TYR A 244 18.42 -3.68 11.71
C TYR A 244 17.95 -2.35 11.10
N PHE A 245 17.81 -2.31 9.79
CA PHE A 245 17.21 -1.21 9.05
C PHE A 245 15.76 -0.92 9.49
N ASP A 246 14.90 -1.95 9.51
CA ASP A 246 13.50 -1.81 9.99
C ASP A 246 13.46 -1.30 11.43
N PHE A 247 14.30 -1.88 12.31
CA PHE A 247 14.37 -1.48 13.71
C PHE A 247 14.74 0.01 13.88
N ASN A 248 15.75 0.49 13.13
CA ASN A 248 16.14 1.89 13.17
C ASN A 248 15.06 2.83 12.60
N ASN A 249 14.36 2.40 11.55
CA ASN A 249 13.23 3.17 11.01
C ASN A 249 12.08 3.28 12.02
N ILE A 250 11.80 2.21 12.77
CA ILE A 250 10.83 2.23 13.88
C ILE A 250 11.28 3.22 14.95
N LYS A 251 12.52 3.11 15.42
CA LYS A 251 13.11 4.02 16.41
C LYS A 251 13.06 5.48 15.96
N GLY A 252 13.32 5.73 14.67
CA GLY A 252 13.29 7.06 14.08
C GLY A 252 11.96 7.81 14.21
N ARG A 253 10.90 7.12 14.62
CA ARG A 253 9.59 7.73 14.91
C ARG A 253 9.46 8.24 16.35
N ALA A 254 10.42 7.94 17.23
CA ALA A 254 10.44 8.44 18.60
C ALA A 254 11.03 9.85 18.67
N GLY A 255 10.28 10.77 19.23
CA GLY A 255 10.66 12.17 19.32
C GLY A 255 10.39 12.95 18.03
N ARG A 256 10.28 14.24 18.15
CA ARG A 256 10.11 15.15 17.01
C ARG A 256 10.68 16.53 17.35
N MET A 257 11.49 17.06 16.46
CA MET A 257 11.97 18.42 16.56
C MET A 257 10.81 19.41 16.82
N MET A 258 11.03 20.41 17.65
CA MET A 258 10.08 21.44 18.07
C MET A 258 8.95 20.96 19.00
N LYS A 259 8.80 19.65 19.27
CA LYS A 259 7.78 19.14 20.19
C LYS A 259 8.36 18.24 21.29
N TYR A 260 9.14 17.22 20.90
CA TYR A 260 9.77 16.27 21.82
C TYR A 260 11.24 16.08 21.46
N TYR A 261 12.13 16.84 22.07
CA TYR A 261 13.59 16.78 21.81
C TYR A 261 14.23 15.47 22.29
N THR A 262 13.54 14.71 23.15
CA THR A 262 13.95 13.37 23.56
C THR A 262 12.80 12.41 23.29
N GLY A 263 13.09 11.38 22.48
CA GLY A 263 12.21 10.25 22.22
C GLY A 263 12.62 9.04 23.05
N ASN A 264 11.65 8.35 23.64
CA ASN A 264 11.90 7.13 24.39
C ASN A 264 11.54 5.92 23.54
N ILE A 265 12.38 4.88 23.58
CA ILE A 265 12.21 3.64 22.87
C ILE A 265 12.23 2.50 23.89
N TYR A 266 11.11 1.81 24.01
CA TYR A 266 10.97 0.64 24.87
C TYR A 266 10.91 -0.61 24.00
N TYR A 267 11.57 -1.69 24.39
CA TYR A 267 11.52 -2.94 23.64
C TYR A 267 11.60 -4.15 24.58
N PHE A 268 10.93 -5.23 24.21
CA PHE A 268 10.84 -6.45 25.03
C PHE A 268 11.85 -7.50 24.61
N ASP A 269 12.11 -7.66 23.33
CA ASP A 269 12.99 -8.69 22.78
C ASP A 269 14.31 -8.07 22.33
N GLU A 270 15.35 -8.90 22.21
CA GLU A 270 16.68 -8.43 21.74
C GLU A 270 16.59 -7.81 20.34
N PRO A 271 17.10 -6.60 20.16
CA PRO A 271 17.18 -5.96 18.85
C PRO A 271 17.99 -6.78 17.86
N PRO A 272 17.73 -6.65 16.56
CA PRO A 272 18.58 -7.24 15.54
C PRO A 272 20.01 -6.71 15.64
N LYS A 273 20.99 -7.57 15.36
CA LYS A 273 22.39 -7.16 15.32
C LYS A 273 22.59 -6.13 14.22
N LYS A 274 23.45 -5.14 14.49
CA LYS A 274 23.90 -4.20 13.46
C LYS A 274 24.62 -4.99 12.36
N ILE A 275 24.19 -4.81 11.15
CA ILE A 275 24.84 -5.30 9.93
C ILE A 275 24.96 -4.06 9.05
N ASP A 276 26.15 -3.81 8.54
CA ASP A 276 26.36 -2.73 7.58
C ASP A 276 25.56 -3.02 6.31
N GLU A 277 24.68 -2.11 5.93
CA GLU A 277 23.75 -2.30 4.83
C GLU A 277 24.22 -1.52 3.61
N THR A 278 24.73 -2.26 2.61
CA THR A 278 25.01 -1.73 1.28
C THR A 278 23.76 -1.86 0.42
N LEU A 279 23.34 -0.76 -0.16
CA LEU A 279 22.17 -0.72 -1.04
C LEU A 279 22.51 -1.34 -2.40
N ASP A 280 21.81 -2.41 -2.77
CA ASP A 280 21.85 -3.02 -4.09
C ASP A 280 21.03 -2.20 -5.09
N ILE A 281 21.57 -2.06 -6.30
CA ILE A 281 20.93 -1.31 -7.39
C ILE A 281 20.72 -2.25 -8.60
N PRO A 282 19.53 -2.86 -8.73
CA PRO A 282 19.27 -3.92 -9.71
C PRO A 282 19.63 -3.55 -11.15
N ILE A 283 19.32 -2.33 -11.59
CA ILE A 283 19.63 -1.86 -12.96
C ILE A 283 21.13 -1.73 -13.24
N VAL A 284 21.97 -1.72 -12.20
CA VAL A 284 23.41 -1.63 -12.33
C VAL A 284 24.07 -2.98 -12.05
N GLU A 285 23.67 -3.65 -10.98
CA GLU A 285 24.24 -4.96 -10.60
C GLU A 285 23.85 -6.07 -11.59
N GLN A 286 22.61 -6.05 -12.04
CA GLN A 286 22.05 -7.00 -13.02
C GLN A 286 22.32 -8.46 -12.64
N ASP A 287 22.09 -8.80 -11.37
CA ASP A 287 22.26 -10.16 -10.86
C ASP A 287 21.24 -11.16 -11.49
N GLU A 288 21.33 -12.43 -11.09
CA GLU A 288 20.46 -13.49 -11.62
C GLU A 288 18.98 -13.30 -11.21
N GLU A 289 18.70 -12.53 -10.16
CA GLU A 289 17.36 -12.24 -9.66
C GLU A 289 16.73 -11.01 -10.33
N LEU A 290 17.42 -10.36 -11.29
CA LEU A 290 16.88 -9.20 -12.01
C LEU A 290 15.60 -9.58 -12.76
N GLN A 291 14.53 -8.85 -12.51
CA GLN A 291 13.24 -9.07 -13.16
C GLN A 291 13.34 -8.82 -14.68
N SER A 292 12.70 -9.71 -15.46
CA SER A 292 12.75 -9.64 -16.93
C SER A 292 12.21 -8.34 -17.50
N GLU A 293 11.20 -7.75 -16.88
CA GLU A 293 10.65 -6.46 -17.31
C GLU A 293 11.63 -5.30 -17.11
N ILE A 294 12.55 -5.39 -16.14
CA ILE A 294 13.65 -4.41 -16.00
C ILE A 294 14.63 -4.62 -17.16
N LEU A 295 15.09 -5.86 -17.33
CA LEU A 295 16.12 -6.20 -18.31
C LEU A 295 15.75 -5.78 -19.74
N VAL A 296 14.50 -6.01 -20.17
CA VAL A 296 14.06 -5.63 -21.52
C VAL A 296 13.85 -4.12 -21.71
N ASN A 297 13.74 -3.37 -20.63
CA ASN A 297 13.63 -1.90 -20.66
C ASN A 297 14.98 -1.19 -20.60
N LEU A 298 16.10 -1.91 -20.45
CA LEU A 298 17.44 -1.34 -20.59
C LEU A 298 17.83 -1.19 -22.08
N GLU A 299 18.60 -0.16 -22.40
CA GLU A 299 19.25 -0.07 -23.71
C GLU A 299 20.33 -1.17 -23.82
N THR A 300 20.51 -1.73 -25.01
CA THR A 300 21.44 -2.85 -25.23
C THR A 300 22.87 -2.54 -24.77
N LYS A 301 23.30 -1.28 -24.85
CA LYS A 301 24.63 -0.83 -24.39
C LYS A 301 24.78 -0.87 -22.86
N ASP A 302 23.67 -0.80 -22.12
CA ASP A 302 23.63 -0.82 -20.65
C ASP A 302 23.42 -2.23 -20.08
N ILE A 303 23.23 -3.23 -20.94
CA ILE A 303 23.10 -4.63 -20.52
C ILE A 303 24.50 -5.22 -20.33
N LYS A 304 24.77 -5.76 -19.14
CA LYS A 304 26.02 -6.45 -18.83
C LYS A 304 26.23 -7.68 -19.73
N GLU A 305 27.48 -7.98 -20.03
CA GLU A 305 27.84 -9.07 -20.95
C GLU A 305 27.25 -10.42 -20.50
N GLU A 306 27.29 -10.69 -19.19
CA GLU A 306 26.74 -11.90 -18.57
C GLU A 306 25.22 -12.05 -18.78
N ARG A 307 24.51 -10.92 -18.94
CA ARG A 307 23.04 -10.88 -19.08
C ARG A 307 22.55 -10.82 -20.52
N LYS A 308 23.45 -10.63 -21.49
CA LYS A 308 23.08 -10.57 -22.91
C LYS A 308 22.43 -11.86 -23.40
N SER A 309 22.93 -13.02 -22.95
CA SER A 309 22.32 -14.31 -23.27
C SER A 309 20.87 -14.43 -22.76
N ASP A 310 20.62 -13.96 -21.55
CA ASP A 310 19.26 -14.01 -20.96
C ASP A 310 18.34 -13.02 -21.65
N TYR A 311 18.84 -11.81 -21.94
CA TYR A 311 18.09 -10.84 -22.74
C TYR A 311 17.71 -11.43 -24.10
N GLN A 312 18.63 -12.07 -24.83
CA GLN A 312 18.35 -12.70 -26.12
C GLN A 312 17.28 -13.80 -26.01
N LYS A 313 17.35 -14.65 -24.99
CA LYS A 313 16.33 -15.70 -24.73
C LYS A 313 14.94 -15.10 -24.47
N LEU A 314 14.87 -13.96 -23.77
CA LEU A 314 13.59 -13.30 -23.48
C LEU A 314 12.92 -12.74 -24.74
N ILE A 315 13.70 -12.22 -25.69
CA ILE A 315 13.19 -11.61 -26.91
C ILE A 315 13.18 -12.58 -28.10
N GLU A 316 13.83 -13.74 -27.99
CA GLU A 316 13.87 -14.74 -29.05
C GLU A 316 12.45 -15.16 -29.44
N ASN A 317 12.15 -15.15 -30.72
CA ASN A 317 10.84 -15.48 -31.29
C ASN A 317 9.69 -14.50 -30.95
N LEU A 318 9.97 -13.34 -30.39
CA LEU A 318 8.99 -12.27 -30.22
C LEU A 318 9.10 -11.27 -31.39
N PRO A 319 7.99 -10.94 -32.06
CA PRO A 319 7.95 -9.82 -33.01
C PRO A 319 8.33 -8.50 -32.32
N ASP A 320 9.03 -7.60 -33.01
CA ASP A 320 9.50 -6.34 -32.44
C ASP A 320 8.35 -5.47 -31.90
N ASP A 321 7.23 -5.41 -32.61
CA ASP A 321 6.04 -4.67 -32.20
C ASP A 321 5.37 -5.26 -30.95
N LEU A 322 5.39 -6.59 -30.78
CA LEU A 322 4.92 -7.26 -29.58
C LEU A 322 5.87 -7.00 -28.39
N LEU A 323 7.18 -7.00 -28.64
CA LEU A 323 8.16 -6.68 -27.62
C LEU A 323 7.98 -5.26 -27.06
N GLU A 324 7.69 -4.28 -27.92
CA GLU A 324 7.40 -2.92 -27.48
C GLU A 324 6.12 -2.85 -26.61
N ILE A 325 5.09 -3.64 -26.91
CA ILE A 325 3.91 -3.80 -26.04
C ILE A 325 4.32 -4.39 -24.68
N PHE A 326 5.15 -5.43 -24.67
CA PHE A 326 5.59 -6.05 -23.42
C PHE A 326 6.41 -5.10 -22.53
N LYS A 327 7.29 -4.30 -23.16
CA LYS A 327 8.05 -3.25 -22.46
C LYS A 327 7.12 -2.19 -21.86
N ALA A 328 6.10 -1.75 -22.61
CA ALA A 328 5.15 -0.73 -22.17
C ALA A 328 4.23 -1.23 -21.03
N ASN A 329 4.00 -2.52 -20.93
CA ASN A 329 3.22 -3.13 -19.87
C ASN A 329 3.94 -3.17 -18.51
N TYR A 330 5.27 -3.01 -18.47
CA TYR A 330 6.09 -3.11 -17.25
C TYR A 330 5.74 -4.34 -16.40
N PHE A 331 5.64 -5.49 -17.06
CA PHE A 331 5.22 -6.75 -16.47
C PHE A 331 6.11 -7.90 -16.97
N SER A 332 6.24 -9.00 -16.18
CA SER A 332 7.11 -10.13 -16.53
C SER A 332 6.95 -10.57 -17.98
N VAL A 333 8.07 -10.58 -18.73
CA VAL A 333 8.10 -10.95 -20.15
C VAL A 333 7.69 -12.41 -20.33
N GLU A 334 8.14 -13.30 -19.45
CA GLU A 334 7.84 -14.74 -19.52
C GLU A 334 6.33 -14.99 -19.34
N LYS A 335 5.69 -14.26 -18.42
CA LYS A 335 4.25 -14.38 -18.19
C LYS A 335 3.46 -13.84 -19.38
N GLN A 336 3.89 -12.70 -19.95
CA GLN A 336 3.28 -12.13 -21.15
C GLN A 336 3.44 -13.07 -22.36
N THR A 337 4.62 -13.66 -22.55
CA THR A 337 4.87 -14.65 -23.61
C THR A 337 3.97 -15.87 -23.47
N LYS A 338 3.80 -16.41 -22.25
CA LYS A 338 2.86 -17.52 -21.99
C LYS A 338 1.43 -17.14 -22.35
N LEU A 339 1.00 -15.92 -21.99
CA LEU A 339 -0.34 -15.43 -22.31
C LEU A 339 -0.52 -15.28 -23.83
N TYR A 340 0.44 -14.65 -24.50
CA TYR A 340 0.43 -14.51 -25.96
C TYR A 340 0.30 -15.86 -26.68
N LEU A 341 1.15 -16.83 -26.35
CA LEU A 341 1.11 -18.16 -26.95
C LEU A 341 -0.22 -18.88 -26.66
N HIS A 342 -0.70 -18.82 -25.42
CA HIS A 342 -1.99 -19.41 -25.05
C HIS A 342 -3.15 -18.83 -25.88
N LEU A 343 -3.22 -17.51 -26.04
CA LEU A 343 -4.30 -16.87 -26.79
C LEU A 343 -4.18 -17.12 -28.30
N LYS A 344 -2.96 -17.15 -28.84
CA LYS A 344 -2.68 -17.46 -30.23
C LYS A 344 -3.16 -18.86 -30.60
N ASP A 345 -2.93 -19.84 -29.71
CA ASP A 345 -3.31 -21.25 -29.94
C ASP A 345 -4.79 -21.53 -29.63
N ASN A 346 -5.51 -20.58 -28.98
CA ASN A 346 -6.90 -20.73 -28.56
C ASN A 346 -7.80 -19.58 -29.05
N PRO A 347 -8.13 -19.49 -30.35
CA PRO A 347 -8.94 -18.37 -30.89
C PRO A 347 -10.32 -18.24 -30.25
N GLY A 348 -10.92 -19.33 -29.76
CA GLY A 348 -12.19 -19.31 -29.04
C GLY A 348 -12.10 -18.56 -27.70
N VAL A 349 -10.98 -18.76 -26.97
CA VAL A 349 -10.69 -18.00 -25.74
C VAL A 349 -10.45 -16.52 -26.09
N LEU A 350 -9.62 -16.24 -27.09
CA LEU A 350 -9.36 -14.87 -27.55
C LEU A 350 -10.67 -14.12 -27.86
N ASN A 351 -11.58 -14.74 -28.62
CA ASN A 351 -12.86 -14.11 -28.96
C ASN A 351 -13.75 -13.84 -27.74
N SER A 352 -13.72 -14.69 -26.71
CA SER A 352 -14.46 -14.47 -25.47
C SER A 352 -13.97 -13.28 -24.64
N LEU A 353 -12.77 -12.79 -24.92
CA LEU A 353 -12.14 -11.63 -24.26
C LEU A 353 -12.38 -10.30 -25.00
N LEU A 354 -13.02 -10.33 -26.16
CA LEU A 354 -13.36 -9.13 -26.95
C LEU A 354 -14.62 -8.47 -26.39
N TRP A 355 -14.47 -7.72 -25.29
CA TRP A 355 -15.56 -6.95 -24.71
C TRP A 355 -15.14 -5.51 -24.39
N SER A 356 -16.14 -4.62 -24.38
CA SER A 356 -15.98 -3.19 -24.10
C SER A 356 -17.24 -2.73 -23.35
N THR A 357 -17.18 -2.74 -22.02
CA THR A 357 -18.31 -2.31 -21.19
C THR A 357 -17.83 -1.84 -19.81
N THR A 358 -18.53 -0.84 -19.27
CA THR A 358 -18.33 -0.38 -17.90
C THR A 358 -18.80 -1.40 -16.85
N THR A 359 -19.72 -2.29 -17.24
CA THR A 359 -20.42 -3.23 -16.34
C THR A 359 -20.43 -4.64 -16.92
N PRO A 360 -19.27 -5.34 -16.94
CA PRO A 360 -19.23 -6.71 -17.43
C PRO A 360 -20.13 -7.62 -16.57
N THR A 361 -20.78 -8.59 -17.21
CA THR A 361 -21.52 -9.61 -16.46
C THR A 361 -20.56 -10.48 -15.64
N TYR A 362 -21.11 -11.16 -14.63
CA TYR A 362 -20.32 -12.11 -13.82
C TYR A 362 -19.60 -13.16 -14.69
N GLU A 363 -20.29 -13.68 -15.70
CA GLU A 363 -19.75 -14.71 -16.59
C GLU A 363 -18.57 -14.18 -17.41
N ILE A 364 -18.73 -13.02 -18.05
CA ILE A 364 -17.65 -12.34 -18.80
C ILE A 364 -16.45 -12.11 -17.91
N LEU A 365 -16.65 -11.48 -16.74
CA LEU A 365 -15.55 -11.13 -15.84
C LEU A 365 -14.89 -12.38 -15.23
N SER A 366 -15.68 -13.41 -14.88
CA SER A 366 -15.17 -14.68 -14.35
C SER A 366 -14.31 -15.40 -15.38
N ASN A 367 -14.69 -15.41 -16.65
CA ASN A 367 -13.88 -15.97 -17.73
C ASN A 367 -12.58 -15.19 -17.93
N THR A 368 -12.67 -13.87 -17.97
CA THR A 368 -11.51 -12.97 -18.12
C THR A 368 -10.50 -13.15 -16.98
N LEU A 369 -10.98 -13.09 -15.72
CA LEU A 369 -10.13 -13.33 -14.56
C LEU A 369 -9.66 -14.78 -14.46
N GLY A 370 -10.39 -15.72 -15.05
CA GLY A 370 -9.96 -17.11 -15.20
C GLY A 370 -8.70 -17.26 -16.04
N VAL A 371 -8.64 -16.56 -17.17
CA VAL A 371 -7.43 -16.53 -18.03
C VAL A 371 -6.25 -15.89 -17.27
N ILE A 372 -6.47 -14.75 -16.62
CA ILE A 372 -5.46 -14.09 -15.79
C ILE A 372 -4.94 -15.04 -14.70
N ASN A 373 -5.84 -15.63 -13.91
CA ASN A 373 -5.49 -16.50 -12.80
C ASN A 373 -4.69 -17.74 -13.26
N ASN A 374 -5.13 -18.35 -14.36
CA ASN A 374 -4.50 -19.58 -14.85
C ASN A 374 -3.15 -19.33 -15.55
N ILE A 375 -3.05 -18.27 -16.34
CA ILE A 375 -1.89 -18.04 -17.20
C ILE A 375 -0.89 -17.06 -16.56
N LEU A 376 -1.34 -15.88 -16.13
CA LEU A 376 -0.43 -14.89 -15.55
C LEU A 376 -0.02 -15.26 -14.12
N ASP A 377 -0.94 -15.80 -13.31
CA ASP A 377 -0.65 -16.16 -11.92
C ASP A 377 -0.23 -17.62 -11.75
N GLY A 378 -0.43 -18.45 -12.78
CA GLY A 378 -0.14 -19.89 -12.72
C GLY A 378 -0.99 -20.66 -11.71
N ASN A 379 -2.12 -20.09 -11.30
CA ASN A 379 -3.00 -20.64 -10.27
C ASN A 379 -4.24 -21.28 -10.89
N LYS A 380 -4.33 -22.61 -10.84
CA LYS A 380 -5.45 -23.38 -11.40
C LYS A 380 -6.69 -23.45 -10.49
N SER A 381 -6.72 -22.71 -9.39
CA SER A 381 -7.88 -22.69 -8.46
C SER A 381 -9.08 -21.93 -9.06
N THR A 382 -10.25 -22.16 -8.49
CA THR A 382 -11.48 -21.42 -8.86
C THR A 382 -11.60 -20.06 -8.16
N TYR A 383 -10.51 -19.55 -7.60
CA TYR A 383 -10.47 -18.28 -6.86
C TYR A 383 -10.90 -17.08 -7.71
N HIS A 384 -10.62 -17.09 -9.01
CA HIS A 384 -11.08 -16.09 -9.98
C HIS A 384 -12.60 -15.83 -9.93
N LYS A 385 -13.41 -16.87 -9.61
CA LYS A 385 -14.87 -16.73 -9.48
C LYS A 385 -15.25 -15.82 -8.31
N ALA A 386 -14.57 -15.99 -7.18
CA ALA A 386 -14.77 -15.13 -6.01
C ALA A 386 -14.28 -13.70 -6.28
N LEU A 387 -13.15 -13.55 -7.01
CA LEU A 387 -12.65 -12.24 -7.43
C LEU A 387 -13.66 -11.52 -8.35
N ALA A 388 -14.22 -12.20 -9.35
CA ALA A 388 -15.21 -11.63 -10.25
C ALA A 388 -16.45 -11.14 -9.49
N TYR A 389 -16.96 -11.95 -8.57
CA TYR A 389 -18.08 -11.57 -7.72
C TYR A 389 -17.76 -10.32 -6.88
N LYS A 390 -16.59 -10.28 -6.24
CA LYS A 390 -16.16 -9.13 -5.43
C LYS A 390 -15.97 -7.87 -6.29
N CYS A 391 -15.35 -7.98 -7.46
CA CYS A 391 -15.20 -6.83 -8.38
C CYS A 391 -16.54 -6.25 -8.79
N ILE A 392 -17.49 -7.08 -9.20
CA ILE A 392 -18.85 -6.63 -9.54
C ILE A 392 -19.54 -6.02 -8.32
N SER A 393 -19.37 -6.64 -7.15
CA SER A 393 -19.98 -6.13 -5.94
C SER A 393 -19.47 -4.71 -5.60
N VAL A 394 -18.17 -4.46 -5.65
CA VAL A 394 -17.59 -3.15 -5.33
C VAL A 394 -17.85 -2.09 -6.41
N SER A 395 -18.07 -2.50 -7.67
CA SER A 395 -18.38 -1.56 -8.77
C SER A 395 -19.82 -1.07 -8.76
N HIS A 396 -20.77 -1.85 -8.20
CA HIS A 396 -22.19 -1.54 -8.27
C HIS A 396 -22.83 -1.15 -6.93
N ASN A 397 -22.23 -1.52 -5.80
CA ASN A 397 -22.83 -1.30 -4.49
C ASN A 397 -22.02 -0.29 -3.66
N SER A 398 -22.65 0.26 -2.64
CA SER A 398 -21.96 1.03 -1.61
C SER A 398 -21.03 0.14 -0.80
N LEU A 399 -20.00 0.73 -0.17
CA LEU A 399 -19.06 -0.01 0.68
C LEU A 399 -19.80 -0.80 1.79
N LYS A 400 -20.82 -0.19 2.41
CA LYS A 400 -21.64 -0.82 3.45
C LYS A 400 -22.36 -2.06 2.94
N GLU A 401 -23.00 -1.98 1.76
CA GLU A 401 -23.70 -3.13 1.15
C GLU A 401 -22.75 -4.27 0.82
N VAL A 402 -21.53 -3.95 0.33
CA VAL A 402 -20.49 -4.96 0.06
C VAL A 402 -20.06 -5.66 1.35
N ILE A 403 -19.86 -4.90 2.42
CA ILE A 403 -19.49 -5.44 3.74
C ILE A 403 -20.59 -6.33 4.30
N VAL A 404 -21.86 -5.91 4.23
CA VAL A 404 -23.00 -6.72 4.71
C VAL A 404 -23.04 -8.07 3.98
N LYS A 405 -22.92 -8.08 2.65
CA LYS A 405 -22.88 -9.32 1.85
C LYS A 405 -21.69 -10.22 2.25
N GLU A 406 -20.53 -9.64 2.52
CA GLU A 406 -19.36 -10.40 2.96
C GLU A 406 -19.56 -11.02 4.35
N ILE A 407 -20.21 -10.30 5.28
CA ILE A 407 -20.55 -10.81 6.62
C ILE A 407 -21.47 -12.03 6.50
N GLU A 408 -22.53 -11.95 5.70
CA GLU A 408 -23.47 -13.04 5.47
C GLU A 408 -22.76 -14.27 4.87
N SER A 409 -21.99 -14.07 3.79
CA SER A 409 -21.20 -15.11 3.13
C SER A 409 -20.20 -15.79 4.09
N LYS A 410 -19.56 -15.00 4.95
CA LYS A 410 -18.59 -15.51 5.92
C LYS A 410 -19.27 -16.28 7.06
N LYS A 411 -20.44 -15.84 7.53
CA LYS A 411 -21.26 -16.59 8.51
C LYS A 411 -21.61 -17.98 7.96
N GLU A 412 -22.11 -18.03 6.71
CA GLU A 412 -22.43 -19.32 6.07
C GLU A 412 -21.21 -20.23 5.89
N PHE A 413 -20.09 -19.66 5.45
CA PHE A 413 -18.84 -20.40 5.23
C PHE A 413 -18.30 -21.01 6.54
N LEU A 414 -18.30 -20.24 7.62
CA LEU A 414 -17.85 -20.70 8.94
C LEU A 414 -18.77 -21.79 9.50
N ALA A 415 -20.10 -21.59 9.39
CA ALA A 415 -21.08 -22.59 9.79
C ALA A 415 -20.88 -23.93 9.04
N LYS A 416 -20.69 -23.89 7.72
CA LYS A 416 -20.39 -25.09 6.90
C LYS A 416 -19.09 -25.79 7.31
N LYS A 417 -18.11 -25.05 7.87
CA LYS A 417 -16.82 -25.61 8.32
C LYS A 417 -16.81 -25.99 9.81
N GLY A 418 -17.89 -25.79 10.54
CA GLY A 418 -17.96 -26.06 11.98
C GLY A 418 -16.96 -25.22 12.79
N LYS A 419 -16.68 -23.98 12.34
CA LYS A 419 -15.78 -23.04 13.03
C LYS A 419 -16.60 -22.00 13.76
N ASP A 420 -16.53 -22.00 15.07
CA ASP A 420 -17.16 -21.01 15.91
C ASP A 420 -16.32 -19.73 15.98
N LYS A 421 -16.92 -18.61 15.58
CA LYS A 421 -16.42 -17.26 15.80
C LYS A 421 -17.55 -16.39 16.32
N THR A 422 -17.21 -15.44 17.18
CA THR A 422 -18.19 -14.46 17.64
C THR A 422 -18.67 -13.57 16.49
N GLU A 423 -19.86 -13.02 16.61
CA GLU A 423 -20.39 -12.09 15.61
C GLU A 423 -19.47 -10.88 15.42
N GLU A 424 -18.94 -10.34 16.51
CA GLU A 424 -17.94 -9.27 16.52
C GLU A 424 -16.70 -9.61 15.67
N GLU A 425 -16.15 -10.82 15.83
CA GLU A 425 -15.00 -11.28 15.05
C GLU A 425 -15.33 -11.43 13.57
N ILE A 426 -16.52 -11.94 13.25
CA ILE A 426 -16.96 -12.09 11.85
C ILE A 426 -17.07 -10.73 11.17
N ILE A 427 -17.68 -9.75 11.84
CA ILE A 427 -17.85 -8.38 11.33
C ILE A 427 -16.47 -7.76 11.07
N ASN A 428 -15.56 -7.76 12.05
CA ASN A 428 -14.22 -7.17 11.90
C ASN A 428 -13.42 -7.84 10.78
N LEU A 429 -13.43 -9.17 10.71
CA LEU A 429 -12.76 -9.91 9.63
C LEU A 429 -13.34 -9.58 8.25
N SER A 430 -14.67 -9.45 8.14
CA SER A 430 -15.32 -9.13 6.87
C SER A 430 -14.98 -7.72 6.41
N ILE A 431 -14.98 -6.76 7.33
CA ILE A 431 -14.54 -5.37 7.05
C ILE A 431 -13.08 -5.36 6.59
N SER A 432 -12.19 -6.02 7.31
CA SER A 432 -10.76 -6.10 6.99
C SER A 432 -10.53 -6.73 5.62
N ASP A 433 -11.23 -7.83 5.29
CA ASP A 433 -11.12 -8.53 4.01
C ASP A 433 -11.58 -7.66 2.84
N ILE A 434 -12.70 -6.91 2.99
CA ILE A 434 -13.19 -6.03 1.93
C ILE A 434 -12.28 -4.81 1.74
N LEU A 435 -11.84 -4.17 2.83
CA LEU A 435 -10.92 -3.03 2.72
C LEU A 435 -9.59 -3.45 2.09
N SER A 436 -9.04 -4.62 2.47
CA SER A 436 -7.84 -5.19 1.86
C SER A 436 -8.05 -5.54 0.39
N PHE A 437 -9.20 -6.14 0.04
CA PHE A 437 -9.54 -6.45 -1.34
C PHE A 437 -9.61 -5.19 -2.22
N ILE A 438 -10.30 -4.16 -1.76
CA ILE A 438 -10.42 -2.88 -2.50
C ILE A 438 -9.03 -2.29 -2.71
N LYS A 439 -8.22 -2.16 -1.65
CA LYS A 439 -6.93 -1.52 -1.70
C LYS A 439 -5.91 -2.25 -2.59
N ASN A 440 -5.78 -3.57 -2.40
CA ASN A 440 -4.69 -4.33 -3.00
C ASN A 440 -5.09 -4.98 -4.33
N LYS A 441 -6.33 -5.48 -4.43
CA LYS A 441 -6.80 -6.23 -5.60
C LYS A 441 -7.55 -5.35 -6.59
N ALA A 442 -8.64 -4.70 -6.14
CA ALA A 442 -9.52 -3.96 -7.04
C ALA A 442 -8.86 -2.70 -7.61
N LYS A 443 -8.11 -1.96 -6.80
CA LYS A 443 -7.46 -0.70 -7.24
C LYS A 443 -6.12 -0.87 -7.92
N TYR A 444 -5.46 -2.01 -7.77
CA TYR A 444 -4.08 -2.15 -8.24
C TYR A 444 -3.85 -3.42 -9.06
N GLU A 445 -3.96 -4.60 -8.43
CA GLU A 445 -3.54 -5.85 -9.08
C GLU A 445 -4.40 -6.23 -10.28
N ILE A 446 -5.74 -6.16 -10.14
CA ILE A 446 -6.68 -6.53 -11.21
C ILE A 446 -6.62 -5.54 -12.37
N PRO A 447 -6.66 -4.21 -12.17
CA PRO A 447 -6.45 -3.22 -13.22
C PRO A 447 -5.19 -3.46 -14.03
N LYS A 448 -4.05 -3.60 -13.37
CA LYS A 448 -2.76 -3.87 -14.03
C LYS A 448 -2.81 -5.11 -14.93
N LYS A 449 -3.35 -6.22 -14.42
CA LYS A 449 -3.44 -7.47 -15.19
C LYS A 449 -4.46 -7.39 -16.32
N LEU A 450 -5.56 -6.66 -16.15
CA LEU A 450 -6.53 -6.40 -17.21
C LEU A 450 -5.88 -5.58 -18.34
N SER A 451 -5.11 -4.54 -18.03
CA SER A 451 -4.41 -3.74 -19.05
C SER A 451 -3.39 -4.59 -19.84
N VAL A 452 -2.62 -5.45 -19.14
CA VAL A 452 -1.71 -6.41 -19.81
C VAL A 452 -2.47 -7.37 -20.72
N LEU A 453 -3.59 -7.92 -20.25
CA LEU A 453 -4.42 -8.82 -21.06
C LEU A 453 -4.99 -8.09 -22.27
N GLU A 454 -5.54 -6.89 -22.10
CA GLU A 454 -6.11 -6.08 -23.16
C GLU A 454 -5.12 -5.79 -24.29
N SER A 455 -3.91 -5.40 -23.94
CA SER A 455 -2.87 -5.07 -24.93
C SER A 455 -2.52 -6.28 -25.82
N ILE A 456 -2.42 -7.48 -25.22
CA ILE A 456 -2.10 -8.72 -25.95
C ILE A 456 -3.31 -9.24 -26.75
N VAL A 457 -4.52 -9.14 -26.21
CA VAL A 457 -5.77 -9.45 -26.93
C VAL A 457 -5.90 -8.59 -28.16
N ASN A 458 -5.68 -7.28 -28.03
CA ASN A 458 -5.78 -6.32 -29.13
C ASN A 458 -4.68 -6.51 -30.18
N TYR A 459 -3.49 -6.97 -29.79
CA TYR A 459 -2.43 -7.33 -30.72
C TYR A 459 -2.79 -8.53 -31.59
N LEU A 460 -3.43 -9.55 -30.99
CA LEU A 460 -3.81 -10.80 -31.69
C LEU A 460 -5.11 -10.69 -32.47
N SER A 461 -5.99 -9.78 -32.13
CA SER A 461 -7.32 -9.70 -32.72
C SER A 461 -7.33 -8.97 -34.07
N SER A 462 -7.88 -9.63 -35.07
CA SER A 462 -8.16 -9.05 -36.40
C SER A 462 -9.62 -8.61 -36.61
N GLY A 463 -10.53 -9.02 -35.71
CA GLY A 463 -11.98 -8.87 -35.91
C GLY A 463 -12.73 -7.99 -34.90
N GLY A 464 -12.03 -7.36 -33.96
CA GLY A 464 -12.61 -6.50 -32.93
C GLY A 464 -11.56 -6.04 -31.93
N LYS A 465 -11.90 -5.09 -31.07
CA LYS A 465 -11.02 -4.62 -30.01
C LYS A 465 -11.65 -4.86 -28.63
N ALA A 466 -10.84 -5.31 -27.70
CA ALA A 466 -11.16 -5.25 -26.29
C ALA A 466 -10.90 -3.83 -25.79
N ASP A 467 -11.76 -3.35 -24.88
CA ASP A 467 -11.55 -2.08 -24.17
C ASP A 467 -12.02 -2.27 -22.72
N TYR A 468 -11.08 -2.48 -21.82
CA TYR A 468 -11.36 -2.66 -20.39
C TYR A 468 -11.19 -1.36 -19.61
N SER A 469 -10.74 -0.28 -20.27
CA SER A 469 -10.38 1.00 -19.63
C SER A 469 -11.49 1.58 -18.74
N SER A 470 -12.72 1.56 -19.23
CA SER A 470 -13.86 2.07 -18.47
C SER A 470 -14.16 1.25 -17.19
N PHE A 471 -14.03 -0.07 -17.23
CA PHE A 471 -14.19 -0.93 -16.06
C PHE A 471 -13.00 -0.80 -15.10
N ILE A 472 -11.79 -0.71 -15.62
CA ILE A 472 -10.57 -0.44 -14.85
C ILE A 472 -10.73 0.87 -14.08
N ALA A 473 -11.13 1.95 -14.74
CA ALA A 473 -11.36 3.24 -14.11
C ALA A 473 -12.39 3.19 -12.98
N ILE A 474 -13.45 2.40 -13.13
CA ILE A 474 -14.44 2.20 -12.06
C ILE A 474 -13.81 1.49 -10.84
N LEU A 475 -12.98 0.49 -11.04
CA LEU A 475 -12.30 -0.21 -9.95
C LEU A 475 -11.29 0.69 -9.24
N GLU A 476 -10.44 1.38 -9.97
CA GLU A 476 -9.38 2.25 -9.44
C GLU A 476 -9.96 3.45 -8.70
N ASN A 477 -10.98 4.09 -9.28
CA ASN A 477 -11.60 5.30 -8.74
C ASN A 477 -12.81 5.01 -7.83
N GLU A 478 -13.09 3.75 -7.49
CA GLU A 478 -14.26 3.36 -6.70
C GLU A 478 -15.59 3.90 -7.29
N GLY A 479 -15.67 4.10 -8.61
CA GLY A 479 -16.85 4.70 -9.27
C GLY A 479 -17.04 6.20 -9.01
N VAL A 480 -16.00 6.92 -8.64
CA VAL A 480 -15.96 8.39 -8.54
C VAL A 480 -15.75 8.98 -9.93
N ASP A 481 -16.35 10.16 -10.19
CA ASP A 481 -16.15 10.92 -11.43
C ASP A 481 -14.65 11.25 -11.63
N GLU A 482 -14.13 10.97 -12.81
CA GLU A 482 -12.72 11.18 -13.17
C GLU A 482 -12.25 12.62 -12.92
N LYS A 483 -13.13 13.61 -13.13
CA LYS A 483 -12.85 15.05 -12.93
C LYS A 483 -12.37 15.40 -11.52
N ILE A 484 -12.72 14.57 -10.52
CA ILE A 484 -12.42 14.79 -9.11
C ILE A 484 -11.74 13.57 -8.47
N SER A 485 -11.46 12.51 -9.21
CA SER A 485 -10.88 11.27 -8.70
C SER A 485 -9.52 11.49 -8.03
N ILE A 486 -8.77 12.51 -8.46
CA ILE A 486 -7.50 12.91 -7.84
C ILE A 486 -7.64 13.17 -6.31
N LEU A 487 -8.81 13.58 -5.85
CA LEU A 487 -9.07 13.83 -4.42
C LEU A 487 -9.03 12.54 -3.58
N LEU A 488 -9.20 11.37 -4.19
CA LEU A 488 -8.98 10.07 -3.52
C LEU A 488 -7.54 9.93 -3.05
N ASP A 489 -6.58 10.41 -3.84
CA ASP A 489 -5.16 10.39 -3.51
C ASP A 489 -4.82 11.35 -2.35
N TYR A 490 -5.60 12.40 -2.18
CA TYR A 490 -5.50 13.30 -1.02
C TYR A 490 -6.23 12.76 0.22
N GLY A 491 -6.86 11.58 0.10
CA GLY A 491 -7.52 10.92 1.21
C GLY A 491 -8.96 11.40 1.44
N VAL A 492 -9.61 11.95 0.43
CA VAL A 492 -11.06 12.21 0.51
C VAL A 492 -11.81 10.89 0.35
N PRO A 493 -12.78 10.55 1.23
CA PRO A 493 -13.55 9.32 1.08
C PRO A 493 -14.38 9.32 -0.20
N SER A 494 -14.43 8.18 -0.90
CA SER A 494 -15.22 8.03 -2.13
C SER A 494 -16.71 8.31 -1.91
N SER A 495 -17.23 8.05 -0.71
CA SER A 495 -18.60 8.40 -0.32
C SER A 495 -18.89 9.90 -0.44
N ALA A 496 -17.95 10.76 -0.05
CA ALA A 496 -18.06 12.20 -0.19
C ALA A 496 -18.06 12.60 -1.68
N LEU A 497 -17.09 12.07 -2.44
CA LEU A 497 -16.94 12.42 -3.86
C LEU A 497 -18.16 11.99 -4.70
N LYS A 498 -18.76 10.85 -4.40
CA LYS A 498 -20.01 10.38 -5.05
C LYS A 498 -21.23 11.27 -4.79
N LYS A 499 -21.20 12.10 -3.74
CA LYS A 499 -22.24 13.10 -3.44
C LYS A 499 -22.09 14.38 -4.26
N LEU A 500 -20.89 14.62 -4.83
CA LEU A 500 -20.60 15.78 -5.68
C LEU A 500 -21.12 15.53 -7.10
N LYS A 501 -22.33 16.01 -7.38
CA LYS A 501 -23.00 15.81 -8.68
C LYS A 501 -23.05 17.10 -9.49
N ASN A 502 -23.29 16.97 -10.81
CA ASN A 502 -23.44 18.11 -11.74
C ASN A 502 -22.19 18.98 -11.82
N LEU A 503 -21.01 18.34 -11.83
CA LEU A 503 -19.75 19.06 -11.93
C LEU A 503 -19.52 19.60 -13.35
N PRO A 504 -19.01 20.83 -13.52
CA PRO A 504 -18.66 21.37 -14.82
C PRO A 504 -17.52 20.54 -15.46
N ASN A 505 -17.39 20.60 -16.77
CA ASN A 505 -16.31 19.93 -17.47
C ASN A 505 -14.94 20.55 -17.15
N ASP A 506 -14.91 21.88 -17.06
CA ASP A 506 -13.69 22.63 -16.75
C ASP A 506 -13.72 23.15 -15.31
N ASN A 507 -12.54 23.18 -14.68
CA ASN A 507 -12.36 23.73 -13.33
C ASN A 507 -13.23 23.08 -12.24
N SER A 508 -13.51 21.76 -12.34
CA SER A 508 -14.34 21.02 -11.39
C SER A 508 -13.88 21.17 -9.94
N LEU A 509 -12.56 21.14 -9.67
CA LEU A 509 -12.01 21.31 -8.31
C LEU A 509 -12.29 22.71 -7.75
N ALA A 510 -12.10 23.76 -8.55
CA ALA A 510 -12.41 25.11 -8.15
C ALA A 510 -13.92 25.30 -7.90
N TYR A 511 -14.76 24.68 -8.74
CA TYR A 511 -16.21 24.67 -8.53
C TYR A 511 -16.58 24.02 -7.20
N VAL A 512 -16.05 22.85 -6.89
CA VAL A 512 -16.30 22.16 -5.62
C VAL A 512 -15.88 23.03 -4.45
N LYS A 513 -14.67 23.63 -4.51
CA LYS A 513 -14.16 24.52 -3.46
C LYS A 513 -15.08 25.70 -3.15
N HIS A 514 -15.64 26.33 -4.19
CA HIS A 514 -16.53 27.50 -4.02
C HIS A 514 -17.97 27.13 -3.61
N ASN A 515 -18.39 25.90 -3.87
CA ASN A 515 -19.78 25.46 -3.69
C ASN A 515 -19.94 24.36 -2.63
N LEU A 516 -18.99 24.18 -1.74
CA LEU A 516 -18.99 23.10 -0.72
C LEU A 516 -20.30 23.01 0.08
N GLN A 517 -20.91 24.17 0.42
CA GLN A 517 -22.12 24.25 1.21
C GLN A 517 -23.38 23.72 0.49
N GLN A 518 -23.33 23.58 -0.83
CA GLN A 518 -24.46 23.08 -1.62
C GLN A 518 -24.57 21.55 -1.62
N PHE A 519 -23.48 20.85 -1.24
CA PHE A 519 -23.45 19.41 -1.23
C PHE A 519 -23.88 18.84 0.13
N LYS A 520 -24.66 17.77 0.12
CA LYS A 520 -25.11 17.07 1.34
C LYS A 520 -23.98 16.18 1.89
N LEU A 521 -22.98 16.78 2.48
CA LEU A 521 -21.84 16.11 3.10
C LEU A 521 -22.04 16.02 4.62
N SER A 522 -21.59 14.94 5.25
CA SER A 522 -21.46 14.89 6.70
C SER A 522 -20.37 15.87 7.17
N GLU A 523 -20.36 16.22 8.46
CA GLU A 523 -19.32 17.08 9.03
C GLU A 523 -17.91 16.51 8.79
N TYR A 524 -17.75 15.22 8.95
CA TYR A 524 -16.50 14.51 8.67
C TYR A 524 -16.06 14.65 7.21
N GLU A 525 -16.96 14.32 6.27
CA GLU A 525 -16.68 14.40 4.83
C GLU A 525 -16.31 15.82 4.39
N LYS A 526 -17.01 16.81 4.92
CA LYS A 526 -16.76 18.23 4.64
C LYS A 526 -15.38 18.65 5.13
N THR A 527 -15.03 18.28 6.36
CA THR A 527 -13.73 18.62 6.96
C THR A 527 -12.56 18.01 6.15
N ILE A 528 -12.68 16.76 5.71
CA ILE A 528 -11.64 16.12 4.90
C ILE A 528 -11.54 16.77 3.51
N LEU A 529 -12.66 17.07 2.89
CA LEU A 529 -12.70 17.69 1.57
C LEU A 529 -12.13 19.12 1.59
N GLU A 530 -12.45 19.92 2.61
CA GLU A 530 -11.90 21.26 2.80
C GLU A 530 -10.36 21.26 2.93
N LYS A 531 -9.81 20.25 3.60
CA LYS A 531 -8.35 20.09 3.73
C LYS A 531 -7.66 19.68 2.43
N ALA A 532 -8.39 19.00 1.55
CA ALA A 532 -7.85 18.50 0.28
C ALA A 532 -7.92 19.54 -0.85
N LEU A 533 -8.78 20.56 -0.74
CA LEU A 533 -8.98 21.64 -1.70
C LEU A 533 -8.22 22.93 -1.32
#